data_13bd31850e2f850c19d01d17f732de5f
#
_entry.id   13bd31850e2f850c19d01d17f732de5f
#
_cell.length_a   1.000
_cell.length_b   1.000
_cell.length_c   1.000
_cell.angle_alpha   90.00
_cell.angle_beta   90.00
_cell.angle_gamma   90.00
#
_symmetry.space_group_name_H-M   'P 1'
#
loop_
_entity.id
_entity.type
_entity.pdbx_description
1 polymer ?
#
loop_
_entity_poly.entity_id
_entity_poly.type
_entity_poly.pdbx_seq_one_letter_code
_entity_poly.pdbx_strand_id
1 'polypeptide(L)'
;MRLNNVEEILRFAIRKEADAAAFYRMAADRSNPGVKKAFEELAREEDGHKKKLERFDPGKIGQMEVKQMKGLGLSEMMEDVPYSSDTSYADLLRMAIKNEEKSQRLYETTAQSVADPALKKLLLILAQEESTHKERLEKIYDKEVLQEF
;
A
#
# COMPACT_ATOMS: atom_id res chain seq x y z
N MET A 1 -14.88 -8.43 4.87
CA MET A 1 -15.03 -6.97 5.07
C MET A 1 -15.73 -6.36 3.87
N ARG A 2 -16.72 -5.56 4.12
CA ARG A 2 -17.41 -4.82 3.05
C ARG A 2 -16.81 -3.43 2.95
N LEU A 3 -16.42 -3.00 1.78
CA LEU A 3 -15.92 -1.64 1.55
C LEU A 3 -17.08 -0.73 1.10
N ASN A 4 -18.10 -0.60 1.96
CA ASN A 4 -19.33 0.13 1.65
C ASN A 4 -19.30 1.59 2.08
N ASN A 5 -18.41 1.95 2.98
CA ASN A 5 -18.31 3.32 3.47
C ASN A 5 -16.84 3.69 3.70
N VAL A 6 -16.61 4.98 3.89
CA VAL A 6 -15.26 5.52 4.04
C VAL A 6 -14.56 4.97 5.27
N GLU A 7 -15.28 4.76 6.37
CA GLU A 7 -14.69 4.22 7.60
C GLU A 7 -14.10 2.83 7.37
N GLU A 8 -14.85 1.96 6.71
CA GLU A 8 -14.38 0.60 6.39
C GLU A 8 -13.17 0.62 5.48
N ILE A 9 -13.17 1.52 4.49
CA ILE A 9 -12.03 1.67 3.58
C ILE A 9 -10.80 2.16 4.33
N LEU A 10 -10.95 3.15 5.22
CA LEU A 10 -9.83 3.65 6.01
C LEU A 10 -9.28 2.58 6.95
N ARG A 11 -10.13 1.80 7.59
CA ARG A 11 -9.69 0.68 8.43
C ARG A 11 -8.93 -0.37 7.62
N PHE A 12 -9.43 -0.67 6.43
CA PHE A 12 -8.76 -1.59 5.51
C PHE A 12 -7.39 -1.04 5.11
N ALA A 13 -7.34 0.24 4.72
CA ALA A 13 -6.10 0.90 4.33
C ALA A 13 -5.07 0.90 5.47
N ILE A 14 -5.51 1.19 6.69
CA ILE A 14 -4.63 1.19 7.87
C ILE A 14 -4.01 -0.19 8.08
N ARG A 15 -4.79 -1.26 7.94
CA ARG A 15 -4.25 -2.63 8.04
C ARG A 15 -3.29 -2.94 6.91
N LYS A 16 -3.59 -2.50 5.70
CA LYS A 16 -2.70 -2.72 4.55
C LYS A 16 -1.37 -2.00 4.75
N GLU A 17 -1.38 -0.79 5.31
CA GLU A 17 -0.14 -0.07 5.62
C GLU A 17 0.68 -0.81 6.68
N ALA A 18 0.02 -1.32 7.72
CA ALA A 18 0.70 -2.11 8.76
C ALA A 18 1.31 -3.39 8.18
N ASP A 19 0.56 -4.09 7.32
CA ASP A 19 1.03 -5.30 6.66
C ASP A 19 2.20 -5.02 5.73
N ALA A 20 2.15 -3.91 4.99
CA ALA A 20 3.23 -3.49 4.11
C ALA A 20 4.50 -3.17 4.90
N ALA A 21 4.37 -2.46 6.02
CA ALA A 21 5.52 -2.16 6.88
C ALA A 21 6.18 -3.45 7.40
N ALA A 22 5.38 -4.41 7.85
CA ALA A 22 5.86 -5.70 8.31
C ALA A 22 6.55 -6.48 7.18
N PHE A 23 5.96 -6.45 5.99
CA PHE A 23 6.51 -7.08 4.79
C PHE A 23 7.90 -6.49 4.46
N TYR A 24 8.03 -5.17 4.46
CA TYR A 24 9.31 -4.53 4.14
C TYR A 24 10.37 -4.80 5.21
N ARG A 25 9.99 -4.92 6.48
CA ARG A 25 10.95 -5.32 7.53
C ARG A 25 11.46 -6.74 7.32
N MET A 26 10.57 -7.64 6.94
CA MET A 26 10.94 -9.02 6.61
C MET A 26 11.85 -9.04 5.38
N ALA A 27 11.51 -8.29 4.33
CA ALA A 27 12.32 -8.20 3.12
C ALA A 27 13.71 -7.63 3.42
N ALA A 28 13.80 -6.65 4.32
CA ALA A 28 15.08 -6.08 4.75
C ALA A 28 15.98 -7.14 5.37
N ASP A 29 15.42 -8.05 6.17
CA ASP A 29 16.20 -9.13 6.80
C ASP A 29 16.73 -10.14 5.79
N ARG A 30 16.13 -10.23 4.61
CA ARG A 30 16.53 -11.16 3.55
C ARG A 30 17.36 -10.52 2.46
N SER A 31 17.52 -9.21 2.48
CA SER A 31 18.25 -8.49 1.44
C SER A 31 19.72 -8.31 1.80
N ASN A 32 20.54 -8.01 0.80
CA ASN A 32 21.94 -7.66 1.04
C ASN A 32 22.02 -6.25 1.66
N PRO A 33 23.16 -5.91 2.31
CA PRO A 33 23.29 -4.63 3.03
C PRO A 33 23.02 -3.38 2.18
N GLY A 34 23.29 -3.44 0.89
CA GLY A 34 23.08 -2.30 0.00
C GLY A 34 21.60 -1.96 -0.22
N VAL A 35 20.72 -2.94 -0.05
CA VAL A 35 19.28 -2.79 -0.27
C VAL A 35 18.50 -2.77 1.05
N LYS A 36 19.07 -3.35 2.10
CA LYS A 36 18.40 -3.42 3.41
C LYS A 36 17.88 -2.07 3.88
N LYS A 37 18.71 -1.03 3.74
CA LYS A 37 18.35 0.32 4.16
C LYS A 37 17.14 0.86 3.40
N ALA A 38 17.06 0.56 2.11
CA ALA A 38 15.93 0.96 1.27
C ALA A 38 14.62 0.33 1.77
N PHE A 39 14.63 -0.96 2.11
CA PHE A 39 13.46 -1.62 2.68
C PHE A 39 13.08 -1.07 4.05
N GLU A 40 14.05 -0.76 4.89
CA GLU A 40 13.79 -0.15 6.19
C GLU A 40 13.15 1.23 6.04
N GLU A 41 13.57 2.02 5.06
CA GLU A 41 12.97 3.31 4.74
C GLU A 41 11.53 3.15 4.26
N LEU A 42 11.29 2.19 3.37
CA LEU A 42 9.93 1.89 2.89
C LEU A 42 9.01 1.51 4.06
N ALA A 43 9.49 0.69 4.98
CA ALA A 43 8.71 0.31 6.16
C ALA A 43 8.34 1.53 7.00
N ARG A 44 9.27 2.45 7.22
CA ARG A 44 9.01 3.67 8.00
C ARG A 44 8.02 4.59 7.29
N GLU A 45 8.10 4.68 5.96
CA GLU A 45 7.17 5.49 5.18
C GLU A 45 5.75 4.92 5.23
N GLU A 46 5.61 3.58 5.19
CA GLU A 46 4.29 2.94 5.35
C GLU A 46 3.73 3.16 6.76
N ASP A 47 4.55 3.11 7.79
CA ASP A 47 4.13 3.46 9.15
C ASP A 47 3.65 4.92 9.23
N GLY A 48 4.30 5.81 8.50
CA GLY A 48 3.89 7.21 8.40
C GLY A 48 2.53 7.37 7.73
N HIS A 49 2.27 6.63 6.67
CA HIS A 49 0.97 6.60 5.99
C HIS A 49 -0.13 6.15 6.94
N LYS A 50 0.13 5.09 7.69
CA LYS A 50 -0.80 4.56 8.69
C LYS A 50 -1.19 5.64 9.69
N LYS A 51 -0.21 6.36 10.23
CA LYS A 51 -0.46 7.43 11.21
C LYS A 51 -1.30 8.56 10.62
N LYS A 52 -1.06 8.94 9.38
CA LYS A 52 -1.83 9.97 8.70
C LYS A 52 -3.29 9.55 8.53
N LEU A 53 -3.53 8.28 8.17
CA LEU A 53 -4.88 7.74 8.03
C LEU A 53 -5.61 7.68 9.37
N GLU A 54 -4.90 7.30 10.44
CA GLU A 54 -5.47 7.19 11.77
C GLU A 54 -5.92 8.54 12.36
N ARG A 55 -5.42 9.65 11.84
CA ARG A 55 -5.77 11.00 12.31
C ARG A 55 -7.16 11.44 11.87
N PHE A 56 -7.76 10.78 10.89
CA PHE A 56 -9.11 11.13 10.48
C PHE A 56 -10.12 10.53 11.44
N ASP A 57 -11.10 11.38 11.88
CA ASP A 57 -12.13 10.97 12.82
C ASP A 57 -13.11 10.00 12.16
N PRO A 58 -13.15 8.74 12.59
CA PRO A 58 -14.05 7.74 12.02
C PRO A 58 -15.54 8.10 12.19
N GLY A 59 -15.89 8.76 13.31
CA GLY A 59 -17.27 9.13 13.58
C GLY A 59 -17.80 10.19 12.62
N LYS A 60 -16.92 11.07 12.15
CA LYS A 60 -17.27 12.13 11.22
C LYS A 60 -17.30 11.63 9.78
N ILE A 61 -16.43 10.68 9.45
CA ILE A 61 -16.24 10.15 8.09
C ILE A 61 -17.11 8.92 7.86
N GLY A 62 -17.38 8.12 8.90
CA GLY A 62 -18.08 6.84 8.80
C GLY A 62 -19.50 6.91 8.27
N GLN A 63 -20.11 8.10 8.26
CA GLN A 63 -21.45 8.31 7.71
C GLN A 63 -21.45 8.60 6.20
N MET A 64 -20.27 8.79 5.61
CA MET A 64 -20.16 9.02 4.18
C MET A 64 -20.22 7.70 3.42
N GLU A 65 -21.23 7.55 2.59
CA GLU A 65 -21.33 6.40 1.71
C GLU A 65 -20.35 6.54 0.55
N VAL A 66 -19.69 5.44 0.22
CA VAL A 66 -18.82 5.38 -0.95
C VAL A 66 -19.67 4.97 -2.15
N LYS A 67 -19.98 5.95 -2.98
CA LYS A 67 -20.70 5.69 -4.21
C LYS A 67 -19.71 5.29 -5.30
N GLN A 68 -20.13 4.38 -6.16
CA GLN A 68 -19.40 4.02 -7.38
C GLN A 68 -18.10 3.22 -7.22
N MET A 69 -17.84 2.64 -6.05
CA MET A 69 -16.70 1.73 -5.92
C MET A 69 -17.00 0.32 -6.41
N LYS A 70 -18.26 0.03 -6.67
CA LYS A 70 -18.70 -1.26 -7.21
C LYS A 70 -18.22 -1.43 -8.64
N GLY A 71 -17.54 -2.53 -8.94
CA GLY A 71 -17.03 -2.81 -10.27
C GLY A 71 -15.66 -2.24 -10.58
N LEU A 72 -14.99 -1.62 -9.60
CA LEU A 72 -13.68 -1.03 -9.80
C LEU A 72 -12.51 -1.92 -9.36
N GLY A 73 -12.76 -3.23 -9.24
CA GLY A 73 -11.71 -4.19 -8.90
C GLY A 73 -11.30 -4.18 -7.43
N LEU A 74 -12.21 -3.78 -6.53
CA LEU A 74 -11.93 -3.75 -5.09
C LEU A 74 -11.58 -5.13 -4.53
N SER A 75 -12.19 -6.19 -5.06
CA SER A 75 -11.88 -7.54 -4.64
C SER A 75 -10.41 -7.90 -4.92
N GLU A 76 -9.88 -7.44 -6.05
CA GLU A 76 -8.47 -7.64 -6.38
C GLU A 76 -7.56 -6.87 -5.42
N MET A 77 -7.97 -5.67 -5.01
CA MET A 77 -7.22 -4.85 -4.05
C MET A 77 -7.22 -5.47 -2.66
N MET A 78 -8.22 -6.27 -2.34
CA MET A 78 -8.37 -6.93 -1.04
C MET A 78 -7.62 -8.25 -0.94
N GLU A 79 -7.27 -8.85 -2.07
CA GLU A 79 -6.55 -10.12 -2.09
C GLU A 79 -5.09 -9.94 -1.73
N ASP A 80 -4.64 -10.71 -0.75
CA ASP A 80 -3.22 -10.79 -0.39
C ASP A 80 -2.65 -12.07 -0.99
N VAL A 81 -1.50 -11.94 -1.63
CA VAL A 81 -0.75 -13.11 -2.07
C VAL A 81 0.04 -13.62 -0.88
N PRO A 82 -0.21 -14.87 -0.43
CA PRO A 82 0.53 -15.39 0.71
C PRO A 82 2.00 -15.57 0.38
N TYR A 83 2.85 -15.26 1.35
CA TYR A 83 4.29 -15.48 1.25
C TYR A 83 4.78 -16.26 2.47
N SER A 84 5.91 -16.93 2.31
CA SER A 84 6.52 -17.72 3.37
C SER A 84 8.04 -17.56 3.33
N SER A 85 8.72 -18.23 4.24
CA SER A 85 10.18 -18.28 4.23
C SER A 85 10.74 -18.91 2.96
N ASP A 86 9.92 -19.69 2.24
CA ASP A 86 10.31 -20.35 1.00
C ASP A 86 10.10 -19.47 -0.25
N THR A 87 9.40 -18.35 -0.11
CA THR A 87 9.19 -17.43 -1.23
C THR A 87 10.52 -16.84 -1.66
N SER A 88 10.85 -16.90 -2.94
CA SER A 88 12.11 -16.36 -3.45
C SER A 88 12.17 -14.84 -3.28
N TYR A 89 13.38 -14.30 -3.21
CA TYR A 89 13.58 -12.86 -3.11
C TYR A 89 13.00 -12.12 -4.31
N ALA A 90 13.18 -12.69 -5.52
CA ALA A 90 12.60 -12.11 -6.73
C ALA A 90 11.07 -12.07 -6.66
N ASP A 91 10.44 -13.12 -6.15
CA ASP A 91 9.00 -13.16 -5.97
C ASP A 91 8.53 -12.16 -4.91
N LEU A 92 9.29 -11.98 -3.83
CA LEU A 92 8.98 -10.97 -2.83
C LEU A 92 8.98 -9.56 -3.44
N LEU A 93 9.94 -9.26 -4.30
CA LEU A 93 9.99 -7.98 -5.01
C LEU A 93 8.79 -7.79 -5.94
N ARG A 94 8.42 -8.84 -6.69
CA ARG A 94 7.25 -8.79 -7.55
C ARG A 94 5.97 -8.58 -6.76
N MET A 95 5.85 -9.24 -5.62
CA MET A 95 4.71 -9.07 -4.72
C MET A 95 4.64 -7.65 -4.18
N ALA A 96 5.77 -7.08 -3.78
CA ALA A 96 5.85 -5.71 -3.29
C ALA A 96 5.39 -4.71 -4.34
N ILE A 97 5.87 -4.85 -5.57
CA ILE A 97 5.49 -4.00 -6.70
C ILE A 97 3.98 -4.07 -6.93
N LYS A 98 3.44 -5.28 -6.93
CA LYS A 98 2.00 -5.51 -7.14
C LYS A 98 1.17 -4.89 -6.01
N ASN A 99 1.63 -5.03 -4.77
CA ASN A 99 0.93 -4.47 -3.62
C ASN A 99 0.93 -2.93 -3.65
N GLU A 100 2.02 -2.31 -4.12
CA GLU A 100 2.07 -0.86 -4.29
C GLU A 100 1.08 -0.39 -5.36
N GLU A 101 0.96 -1.12 -6.46
CA GLU A 101 -0.05 -0.83 -7.49
C GLU A 101 -1.46 -0.88 -6.94
N LYS A 102 -1.75 -1.89 -6.13
CA LYS A 102 -3.07 -2.06 -5.51
C LYS A 102 -3.37 -0.93 -4.54
N SER A 103 -2.41 -0.53 -3.71
CA SER A 103 -2.56 0.58 -2.77
C SER A 103 -2.77 1.90 -3.50
N GLN A 104 -2.00 2.16 -4.55
CA GLN A 104 -2.16 3.35 -5.37
C GLN A 104 -3.59 3.42 -5.94
N ARG A 105 -4.06 2.33 -6.52
CA ARG A 105 -5.40 2.26 -7.10
C ARG A 105 -6.49 2.46 -6.05
N LEU A 106 -6.32 1.84 -4.87
CA LEU A 106 -7.27 2.01 -3.77
C LEU A 106 -7.40 3.48 -3.38
N TYR A 107 -6.28 4.15 -3.19
CA TYR A 107 -6.27 5.56 -2.78
C TYR A 107 -6.84 6.48 -3.86
N GLU A 108 -6.49 6.28 -5.13
CA GLU A 108 -7.03 7.06 -6.24
C GLU A 108 -8.54 6.89 -6.37
N THR A 109 -9.00 5.66 -6.31
CA THR A 109 -10.42 5.33 -6.43
C THR A 109 -11.21 5.91 -5.25
N THR A 110 -10.70 5.75 -4.02
CA THR A 110 -11.35 6.27 -2.83
C THR A 110 -11.39 7.81 -2.86
N ALA A 111 -10.33 8.45 -3.32
CA ALA A 111 -10.26 9.91 -3.43
C ALA A 111 -11.37 10.46 -4.34
N GLN A 112 -11.72 9.74 -5.40
CA GLN A 112 -12.81 10.13 -6.29
C GLN A 112 -14.19 10.00 -5.66
N SER A 113 -14.30 9.20 -4.61
CA SER A 113 -15.58 8.85 -3.99
C SER A 113 -15.87 9.60 -2.71
N VAL A 114 -14.88 10.32 -2.16
CA VAL A 114 -15.06 11.07 -0.89
C VAL A 114 -15.34 12.54 -1.17
N ALA A 115 -16.18 13.14 -0.33
CA ALA A 115 -16.54 14.54 -0.45
C ALA A 115 -15.64 15.45 0.38
N ASP A 116 -15.04 14.94 1.46
CA ASP A 116 -14.18 15.73 2.35
C ASP A 116 -12.89 16.16 1.63
N PRO A 117 -12.65 17.48 1.47
CA PRO A 117 -11.47 17.93 0.71
C PRO A 117 -10.14 17.55 1.35
N ALA A 118 -10.07 17.55 2.67
CA ALA A 118 -8.83 17.20 3.38
C ALA A 118 -8.51 15.72 3.21
N LEU A 119 -9.50 14.85 3.32
CA LEU A 119 -9.33 13.42 3.11
C LEU A 119 -8.96 13.13 1.65
N LYS A 120 -9.65 13.76 0.72
CA LYS A 120 -9.36 13.60 -0.71
C LYS A 120 -7.90 13.96 -1.02
N LYS A 121 -7.43 15.09 -0.48
CA LYS A 121 -6.05 15.53 -0.68
C LYS A 121 -5.06 14.51 -0.10
N LEU A 122 -5.31 14.02 1.12
CA LEU A 122 -4.45 13.02 1.74
C LEU A 122 -4.37 11.76 0.87
N LEU A 123 -5.52 11.25 0.41
CA LEU A 123 -5.56 10.03 -0.38
C LEU A 123 -4.80 10.18 -1.70
N LEU A 124 -4.89 11.33 -2.35
CA LEU A 124 -4.13 11.60 -3.59
C LEU A 124 -2.62 11.69 -3.32
N ILE A 125 -2.23 12.28 -2.20
CA ILE A 125 -0.82 12.32 -1.79
C ILE A 125 -0.30 10.90 -1.53
N LEU A 126 -1.07 10.08 -0.80
CA LEU A 126 -0.69 8.70 -0.53
C LEU A 126 -0.59 7.88 -1.82
N ALA A 127 -1.50 8.08 -2.76
CA ALA A 127 -1.44 7.42 -4.06
C ALA A 127 -0.13 7.75 -4.78
N GLN A 128 0.27 9.01 -4.75
CA GLN A 128 1.52 9.44 -5.38
C GLN A 128 2.74 8.83 -4.68
N GLU A 129 2.72 8.77 -3.36
CA GLU A 129 3.82 8.16 -2.59
C GLU A 129 3.94 6.67 -2.85
N GLU A 130 2.80 5.95 -2.98
CA GLU A 130 2.82 4.52 -3.33
C GLU A 130 3.37 4.30 -4.74
N SER A 131 3.07 5.20 -5.67
CA SER A 131 3.64 5.17 -7.03
C SER A 131 5.17 5.34 -6.98
N THR A 132 5.66 6.22 -6.13
CA THR A 132 7.10 6.43 -5.93
C THR A 132 7.76 5.18 -5.32
N HIS A 133 7.09 4.54 -4.36
CA HIS A 133 7.56 3.27 -3.79
C HIS A 133 7.69 2.20 -4.87
N LYS A 134 6.70 2.10 -5.74
CA LYS A 134 6.72 1.16 -6.85
C LYS A 134 7.94 1.38 -7.75
N GLU A 135 8.22 2.63 -8.11
CA GLU A 135 9.39 2.95 -8.94
C GLU A 135 10.69 2.55 -8.26
N ARG A 136 10.80 2.78 -6.96
CA ARG A 136 11.98 2.40 -6.17
C ARG A 136 12.16 0.87 -6.18
N LEU A 137 11.07 0.13 -6.01
CA LEU A 137 11.09 -1.33 -6.04
C LEU A 137 11.43 -1.87 -7.41
N GLU A 138 10.92 -1.26 -8.46
CA GLU A 138 11.25 -1.64 -9.84
C GLU A 138 12.74 -1.46 -10.13
N LYS A 139 13.35 -0.39 -9.62
CA LYS A 139 14.78 -0.16 -9.76
C LYS A 139 15.59 -1.23 -9.01
N ILE A 140 15.15 -1.61 -7.82
CA ILE A 140 15.79 -2.69 -7.06
C ILE A 140 15.68 -4.02 -7.82
N TYR A 141 14.50 -4.30 -8.37
CA TYR A 141 14.26 -5.51 -9.14
C TYR A 141 15.18 -5.57 -10.38
N ASP A 142 15.29 -4.47 -11.12
CA ASP A 142 16.15 -4.40 -12.29
C ASP A 142 17.60 -4.64 -11.91
N LYS A 143 18.05 -4.04 -10.82
CA LYS A 143 19.45 -4.17 -10.38
C LYS A 143 19.76 -5.54 -9.83
N GLU A 144 18.89 -6.11 -9.00
CA GLU A 144 19.19 -7.34 -8.26
C GLU A 144 18.73 -8.61 -8.94
N VAL A 145 17.75 -8.53 -9.81
CA VAL A 145 17.16 -9.71 -10.45
C VAL A 145 17.49 -9.77 -11.94
N LEU A 146 17.20 -8.69 -12.68
CA LEU A 146 17.34 -8.71 -14.13
C LEU A 146 18.78 -8.59 -14.63
N GLN A 147 19.66 -7.93 -13.88
CA GLN A 147 21.05 -7.74 -14.32
C GLN A 147 21.95 -8.96 -14.10
N GLU A 148 21.44 -9.99 -13.45
CA GLU A 148 22.19 -11.25 -13.27
C GLU A 148 22.11 -12.21 -14.48
N PHE A 149 21.39 -11.82 -15.51
CA PHE A 149 21.22 -12.65 -16.69
C PHE A 149 22.02 -12.16 -17.88
#